data_7b0f5c5afc358de9daa4f0ff5a348bac
#
_entry.id   7b0f5c5afc358de9daa4f0ff5a348bac
#
_cell.length_a   1.000
_cell.length_b   1.000
_cell.length_c   1.000
_cell.angle_alpha   90.00
_cell.angle_beta   90.00
_cell.angle_gamma   90.00
#
_symmetry.space_group_name_H-M   'P 1'
#
loop_
_entity.id
_entity.type
_entity.pdbx_description
1 polymer ?
#
loop_
_entity_poly.entity_id
_entity_poly.type
_entity_poly.pdbx_seq_one_letter_code
_entity_poly.pdbx_strand_id
1 'polypeptide(L)'
;GRVSKAKPVKKARPKQRIAISHHREEDFKADGLRAYAQYRDLGIADATHGLARAHVIRLLGPCNPDEVSKLHYHDVEFQMVYVLKGWVKTYMEGEGETLMKEGSAWTQPPKIKHMILDYSDDVELLEVILPAEFKTVELKA
;
A
#
# COMPACT_ATOMS: atom_id res chain seq x y z
N GLY A 1 -5.13 -33.32 31.96
CA GLY A 1 -5.02 -32.69 30.79
C GLY A 1 -5.88 -31.42 30.62
N ARG A 2 -5.25 -30.39 30.26
CA ARG A 2 -5.90 -29.14 30.04
C ARG A 2 -6.54 -29.12 28.67
N VAL A 3 -7.85 -28.87 28.63
CA VAL A 3 -8.50 -28.65 27.36
C VAL A 3 -8.08 -27.26 26.88
N SER A 4 -7.25 -27.20 25.84
CA SER A 4 -6.94 -25.93 25.23
C SER A 4 -8.18 -25.46 24.47
N LYS A 5 -8.57 -24.23 24.70
CA LYS A 5 -9.62 -23.62 23.89
C LYS A 5 -9.12 -23.60 22.45
N ALA A 6 -9.81 -24.31 21.58
CA ALA A 6 -9.51 -24.27 20.18
C ALA A 6 -9.69 -22.83 19.70
N LYS A 7 -8.63 -22.25 19.16
CA LYS A 7 -8.76 -20.97 18.43
C LYS A 7 -9.67 -21.24 17.25
N PRO A 8 -10.55 -20.28 16.91
CA PRO A 8 -11.35 -20.41 15.70
C PRO A 8 -10.42 -20.70 14.53
N VAL A 9 -10.64 -21.80 13.86
CA VAL A 9 -9.86 -22.14 12.66
C VAL A 9 -10.28 -21.18 11.59
N LYS A 10 -9.34 -20.34 11.15
CA LYS A 10 -9.58 -19.51 9.97
C LYS A 10 -9.89 -20.43 8.82
N LYS A 11 -10.98 -20.14 8.12
CA LYS A 11 -11.29 -20.86 6.90
C LYS A 11 -10.09 -20.78 5.96
N ALA A 12 -9.56 -21.92 5.56
CA ALA A 12 -8.42 -21.95 4.66
C ALA A 12 -8.80 -21.30 3.32
N ARG A 13 -7.91 -20.48 2.79
CA ARG A 13 -8.08 -19.93 1.45
C ARG A 13 -7.92 -21.06 0.43
N PRO A 14 -8.62 -20.97 -0.70
CA PRO A 14 -8.40 -21.90 -1.81
C PRO A 14 -6.92 -21.88 -2.26
N LYS A 15 -6.53 -22.90 -3.01
CA LYS A 15 -5.18 -23.03 -3.54
C LYS A 15 -4.82 -21.79 -4.39
N GLN A 16 -3.65 -21.25 -4.14
CA GLN A 16 -3.17 -20.12 -4.92
C GLN A 16 -2.87 -20.48 -6.36
N ARG A 17 -3.01 -19.51 -7.23
CA ARG A 17 -2.70 -19.61 -8.65
C ARG A 17 -1.48 -18.77 -8.99
N ILE A 18 -0.87 -19.11 -10.13
CA ILE A 18 0.18 -18.24 -10.69
C ILE A 18 -0.49 -17.01 -11.29
N ALA A 19 0.06 -15.83 -10.98
CA ALA A 19 -0.31 -14.59 -11.63
C ALA A 19 0.92 -13.98 -12.29
N ILE A 20 0.78 -13.57 -13.53
CA ILE A 20 1.85 -12.90 -14.28
C ILE A 20 1.30 -11.59 -14.78
N SER A 21 1.99 -10.50 -14.46
CA SER A 21 1.62 -9.17 -14.90
C SER A 21 2.80 -8.52 -15.60
N HIS A 22 2.64 -8.23 -16.88
CA HIS A 22 3.61 -7.47 -17.65
C HIS A 22 3.22 -6.00 -17.66
N HIS A 23 4.21 -5.12 -17.74
CA HIS A 23 3.97 -3.68 -17.75
C HIS A 23 3.17 -3.27 -18.98
N ARG A 24 2.03 -2.57 -18.75
CA ARG A 24 1.23 -1.93 -19.79
C ARG A 24 0.70 -0.61 -19.25
N GLU A 25 0.93 0.48 -19.99
CA GLU A 25 0.48 1.81 -19.58
C GLU A 25 -1.02 1.89 -19.35
N GLU A 26 -1.82 1.24 -20.20
CA GLU A 26 -3.28 1.22 -20.10
C GLU A 26 -3.81 0.49 -18.87
N ASP A 27 -2.98 -0.24 -18.14
CA ASP A 27 -3.38 -0.96 -16.93
C ASP A 27 -3.35 -0.10 -15.67
N PHE A 28 -2.83 1.13 -15.77
CA PHE A 28 -2.93 2.08 -14.67
C PHE A 28 -4.32 2.69 -14.64
N LYS A 29 -5.02 2.52 -13.51
CA LYS A 29 -6.42 2.94 -13.34
C LYS A 29 -6.55 3.93 -12.19
N ALA A 30 -7.43 4.90 -12.36
CA ALA A 30 -7.76 5.89 -11.34
C ALA A 30 -9.00 5.47 -10.55
N ASP A 31 -9.05 4.22 -10.13
CA ASP A 31 -10.20 3.63 -9.43
C ASP A 31 -10.03 3.55 -7.92
N GLY A 32 -9.00 4.18 -7.38
CA GLY A 32 -8.81 4.32 -5.94
C GLY A 32 -9.55 5.52 -5.37
N LEU A 33 -9.54 5.64 -4.03
CA LEU A 33 -10.17 6.74 -3.31
C LEU A 33 -9.50 8.09 -3.54
N ARG A 34 -8.29 8.10 -4.10
CA ARG A 34 -7.47 9.30 -4.21
C ARG A 34 -7.32 9.72 -5.66
N ALA A 35 -7.81 10.92 -5.97
CA ALA A 35 -7.80 11.46 -7.33
C ALA A 35 -6.39 11.65 -7.90
N TYR A 36 -5.38 11.80 -7.05
CA TYR A 36 -3.99 12.01 -7.47
C TYR A 36 -3.21 10.70 -7.67
N ALA A 37 -3.86 9.55 -7.54
CA ALA A 37 -3.17 8.25 -7.63
C ALA A 37 -3.77 7.37 -8.71
N GLN A 38 -2.90 6.69 -9.44
CA GLN A 38 -3.28 5.62 -10.36
C GLN A 38 -2.62 4.31 -9.90
N TYR A 39 -3.30 3.21 -10.12
CA TYR A 39 -2.87 1.89 -9.63
C TYR A 39 -2.84 0.90 -10.78
N ARG A 40 -1.74 0.16 -10.89
CA ARG A 40 -1.66 -1.02 -11.75
C ARG A 40 -1.68 -2.26 -10.85
N ASP A 41 -2.80 -2.94 -10.78
CA ASP A 41 -2.93 -4.17 -10.00
C ASP A 41 -2.09 -5.28 -10.65
N LEU A 42 -1.36 -6.03 -9.84
CA LEU A 42 -0.48 -7.09 -10.33
C LEU A 42 -1.14 -8.47 -10.32
N GLY A 43 -2.42 -8.56 -9.94
CA GLY A 43 -3.17 -9.81 -9.95
C GLY A 43 -2.92 -10.70 -8.73
N ILE A 44 -2.22 -10.17 -7.73
CA ILE A 44 -1.81 -10.97 -6.57
C ILE A 44 -3.00 -11.26 -5.64
N ALA A 45 -3.87 -10.28 -5.42
CA ALA A 45 -5.02 -10.47 -4.53
C ALA A 45 -5.95 -11.58 -5.04
N ASP A 46 -6.23 -11.60 -6.33
CA ASP A 46 -7.06 -12.62 -6.95
C ASP A 46 -6.37 -14.00 -6.92
N ALA A 47 -5.09 -14.06 -7.27
CA ALA A 47 -4.34 -15.31 -7.31
C ALA A 47 -4.13 -15.92 -5.92
N THR A 48 -4.13 -15.11 -4.87
CA THR A 48 -3.93 -15.55 -3.49
C THR A 48 -5.22 -15.57 -2.67
N HIS A 49 -6.36 -15.39 -3.33
CA HIS A 49 -7.68 -15.38 -2.69
C HIS A 49 -7.76 -14.45 -1.49
N GLY A 50 -7.21 -13.23 -1.67
CA GLY A 50 -7.29 -12.18 -0.67
C GLY A 50 -6.20 -12.19 0.39
N LEU A 51 -5.22 -13.08 0.29
CA LEU A 51 -4.11 -13.07 1.25
C LEU A 51 -3.30 -11.78 1.15
N ALA A 52 -2.91 -11.41 -0.05
CA ALA A 52 -2.06 -10.24 -0.28
C ALA A 52 -2.51 -9.47 -1.50
N ARG A 53 -2.24 -8.17 -1.51
CA ARG A 53 -2.37 -7.31 -2.68
C ARG A 53 -1.01 -6.73 -3.00
N ALA A 54 -0.70 -6.66 -4.27
CA ALA A 54 0.46 -5.93 -4.75
C ALA A 54 0.06 -5.10 -5.95
N HIS A 55 0.49 -3.85 -6.00
CA HIS A 55 0.23 -2.96 -7.11
C HIS A 55 1.34 -1.93 -7.27
N VAL A 56 1.45 -1.39 -8.48
CA VAL A 56 2.32 -0.25 -8.75
C VAL A 56 1.45 1.00 -8.67
N ILE A 57 1.91 1.97 -7.88
CA ILE A 57 1.22 3.24 -7.68
C ILE A 57 1.97 4.33 -8.41
N ARG A 58 1.24 5.13 -9.19
CA ARG A 58 1.72 6.41 -9.71
C ARG A 58 1.02 7.53 -8.97
N LEU A 59 1.80 8.46 -8.44
CA LEU A 59 1.25 9.68 -7.87
C LEU A 59 1.36 10.77 -8.94
N LEU A 60 0.23 11.39 -9.23
CA LEU A 60 0.15 12.37 -10.32
C LEU A 60 0.61 13.73 -9.82
N GLY A 61 1.59 14.29 -10.50
CA GLY A 61 2.15 15.58 -10.14
C GLY A 61 1.51 16.75 -10.90
N PRO A 62 1.79 17.99 -10.46
CA PRO A 62 2.60 18.29 -9.28
C PRO A 62 1.89 17.95 -7.97
N CYS A 63 2.66 17.62 -6.94
CA CYS A 63 2.08 17.32 -5.63
C CYS A 63 1.38 18.55 -5.06
N ASN A 64 0.12 18.38 -4.66
CA ASN A 64 -0.64 19.39 -3.92
C ASN A 64 -0.78 18.92 -2.47
N PRO A 65 -0.01 19.50 -1.52
CA PRO A 65 -0.07 19.05 -0.12
C PRO A 65 -1.46 19.15 0.49
N ASP A 66 -2.27 20.13 0.10
CA ASP A 66 -3.63 20.30 0.62
C ASP A 66 -4.51 19.10 0.28
N GLU A 67 -4.23 18.42 -0.83
CA GLU A 67 -4.96 17.24 -1.26
C GLU A 67 -4.32 15.95 -0.74
N VAL A 68 -2.99 15.88 -0.74
CA VAL A 68 -2.22 14.66 -0.52
C VAL A 68 -1.84 14.45 0.95
N SER A 69 -1.42 15.53 1.65
CA SER A 69 -0.83 15.43 2.98
C SER A 69 -1.89 15.33 4.07
N LYS A 70 -2.53 14.16 4.14
CA LYS A 70 -3.58 13.87 5.12
C LYS A 70 -3.15 12.71 5.99
N LEU A 71 -3.03 12.98 7.29
CA LEU A 71 -2.63 11.98 8.26
C LEU A 71 -3.67 10.88 8.32
N HIS A 72 -3.23 9.62 8.22
CA HIS A 72 -4.11 8.46 8.24
C HIS A 72 -3.35 7.22 8.71
N TYR A 73 -4.09 6.13 8.95
CA TYR A 73 -3.49 4.83 9.19
C TYR A 73 -4.28 3.73 8.47
N HIS A 74 -3.63 2.60 8.26
CA HIS A 74 -4.23 1.41 7.65
C HIS A 74 -4.30 0.28 8.67
N ASP A 75 -5.45 -0.40 8.70
CA ASP A 75 -5.64 -1.58 9.54
C ASP A 75 -5.21 -2.82 8.75
N VAL A 76 -3.91 -3.04 8.72
CA VAL A 76 -3.26 -4.12 7.95
C VAL A 76 -2.47 -5.02 8.87
N GLU A 77 -2.12 -6.22 8.42
CA GLU A 77 -1.18 -7.11 9.11
C GLU A 77 0.24 -6.84 8.65
N PHE A 78 0.42 -6.47 7.39
CA PHE A 78 1.71 -6.17 6.79
C PHE A 78 1.53 -5.17 5.65
N GLN A 79 2.46 -4.24 5.54
CA GLN A 79 2.51 -3.32 4.42
C GLN A 79 3.96 -2.92 4.17
N MET A 80 4.39 -3.01 2.92
CA MET A 80 5.68 -2.47 2.52
C MET A 80 5.55 -1.68 1.23
N VAL A 81 6.47 -0.73 1.05
CA VAL A 81 6.58 0.07 -0.17
C VAL A 81 8.03 0.05 -0.64
N TYR A 82 8.22 -0.02 -1.94
CA TYR A 82 9.52 0.08 -2.60
C TYR A 82 9.44 1.16 -3.67
N VAL A 83 10.38 2.09 -3.67
CA VAL A 83 10.40 3.16 -4.69
C VAL A 83 11.04 2.63 -5.97
N LEU A 84 10.23 2.52 -7.02
CA LEU A 84 10.68 2.02 -8.33
C LEU A 84 11.29 3.13 -9.17
N LYS A 85 10.81 4.37 -9.01
CA LYS A 85 11.20 5.50 -9.83
C LYS A 85 10.89 6.80 -9.08
N GLY A 86 11.73 7.82 -9.26
CA GLY A 86 11.52 9.10 -8.62
C GLY A 86 11.77 9.08 -7.12
N TRP A 87 11.04 9.91 -6.39
CA TRP A 87 11.17 10.00 -4.95
C TRP A 87 9.84 10.37 -4.29
N VAL A 88 9.72 10.04 -3.01
CA VAL A 88 8.57 10.43 -2.18
C VAL A 88 9.09 10.84 -0.80
N LYS A 89 8.57 11.95 -0.28
CA LYS A 89 8.86 12.41 1.08
C LYS A 89 7.68 12.03 1.96
N THR A 90 7.95 11.31 3.03
CA THR A 90 6.93 10.79 3.93
C THR A 90 7.10 11.34 5.35
N TYR A 91 6.00 11.38 6.07
CA TYR A 91 5.98 11.51 7.52
C TYR A 91 5.43 10.22 8.10
N MET A 92 6.14 9.65 9.07
CA MET A 92 5.67 8.47 9.81
C MET A 92 5.84 8.71 11.30
N GLU A 93 4.83 8.35 12.06
CA GLU A 93 4.85 8.44 13.52
C GLU A 93 6.05 7.70 14.09
N GLY A 94 6.85 8.39 14.91
CA GLY A 94 8.07 7.83 15.49
C GLY A 94 9.33 7.99 14.66
N GLU A 95 9.21 8.19 13.35
CA GLU A 95 10.36 8.40 12.45
C GLU A 95 10.49 9.84 11.96
N GLY A 96 9.36 10.56 11.91
CA GLY A 96 9.35 11.91 11.37
C GLY A 96 9.40 11.91 9.84
N GLU A 97 10.03 12.94 9.27
CA GLU A 97 10.12 13.11 7.83
C GLU A 97 11.29 12.32 7.25
N THR A 98 11.04 11.61 6.15
CA THR A 98 12.06 10.83 5.46
C THR A 98 11.90 11.01 3.95
N LEU A 99 13.01 11.22 3.25
CA LEU A 99 13.05 11.25 1.80
C LEU A 99 13.39 9.85 1.29
N MET A 100 12.44 9.23 0.61
CA MET A 100 12.58 7.91 0.01
C MET A 100 12.89 8.08 -1.47
N LYS A 101 14.06 7.61 -1.90
CA LYS A 101 14.53 7.70 -3.28
C LYS A 101 14.38 6.37 -3.99
N GLU A 102 14.63 6.35 -5.28
CA GLU A 102 14.67 5.11 -6.06
C GLU A 102 15.52 4.05 -5.36
N GLY A 103 14.96 2.87 -5.16
CA GLY A 103 15.60 1.79 -4.41
C GLY A 103 15.36 1.81 -2.91
N SER A 104 14.77 2.86 -2.36
CA SER A 104 14.37 2.88 -0.95
C SER A 104 13.19 1.95 -0.72
N ALA A 105 13.17 1.30 0.43
CA ALA A 105 12.05 0.46 0.84
C ALA A 105 11.75 0.68 2.32
N TRP A 106 10.48 0.54 2.69
CA TRP A 106 10.08 0.62 4.10
C TRP A 106 8.88 -0.27 4.36
N THR A 107 8.75 -0.67 5.61
CA THR A 107 7.54 -1.30 6.11
C THR A 107 6.79 -0.34 7.01
N GLN A 108 5.46 -0.39 6.95
CA GLN A 108 4.61 0.40 7.82
C GLN A 108 3.93 -0.54 8.80
N PRO A 109 4.25 -0.47 10.11
CA PRO A 109 3.54 -1.26 11.11
C PRO A 109 2.04 -1.00 11.06
N PRO A 110 1.21 -1.98 11.46
CA PRO A 110 -0.23 -1.79 11.52
C PRO A 110 -0.60 -0.53 12.31
N LYS A 111 -1.52 0.25 11.76
CA LYS A 111 -2.10 1.44 12.39
C LYS A 111 -1.13 2.59 12.65
N ILE A 112 0.08 2.56 12.09
CA ILE A 112 1.00 3.69 12.22
C ILE A 112 0.42 4.89 11.48
N LYS A 113 0.43 6.05 12.15
CA LYS A 113 -0.03 7.30 11.55
C LYS A 113 1.02 7.81 10.57
N HIS A 114 0.61 8.10 9.36
CA HIS A 114 1.53 8.53 8.31
C HIS A 114 0.82 9.40 7.28
N MET A 115 1.62 10.09 6.49
CA MET A 115 1.13 10.86 5.34
C MET A 115 2.28 11.10 4.36
N ILE A 116 1.92 11.39 3.13
CA ILE A 116 2.85 11.85 2.11
C ILE A 116 2.96 13.36 2.21
N LEU A 117 4.19 13.88 2.18
CA LEU A 117 4.46 15.31 2.24
C LEU A 117 4.72 15.90 0.85
N ASP A 118 5.43 15.15 0.01
CA ASP A 118 5.79 15.59 -1.33
C ASP A 118 6.24 14.40 -2.17
N TYR A 119 6.28 14.56 -3.49
CA TYR A 119 6.79 13.52 -4.40
C TYR A 119 7.19 14.12 -5.74
N SER A 120 8.07 13.40 -6.45
CA SER A 120 8.45 13.77 -7.82
C SER A 120 7.32 13.47 -8.81
N ASP A 121 7.29 14.22 -9.90
CA ASP A 121 6.24 14.07 -10.93
C ASP A 121 6.26 12.70 -11.61
N ASP A 122 7.39 12.00 -11.54
CA ASP A 122 7.59 10.69 -12.17
C ASP A 122 7.55 9.52 -11.20
N VAL A 123 7.14 9.73 -9.95
CA VAL A 123 7.23 8.70 -8.91
C VAL A 123 6.39 7.48 -9.22
N GLU A 124 7.00 6.30 -9.04
CA GLU A 124 6.31 5.01 -9.07
C GLU A 124 6.75 4.18 -7.88
N LEU A 125 5.76 3.59 -7.21
CA LEU A 125 5.97 2.83 -5.99
C LEU A 125 5.38 1.42 -6.17
N LEU A 126 6.09 0.40 -5.69
CA LEU A 126 5.51 -0.92 -5.49
C LEU A 126 5.01 -0.99 -4.05
N GLU A 127 3.75 -1.33 -3.87
CA GLU A 127 3.17 -1.53 -2.56
C GLU A 127 2.68 -2.97 -2.41
N VAL A 128 3.00 -3.60 -1.29
CA VAL A 128 2.54 -4.95 -0.94
C VAL A 128 1.82 -4.86 0.39
N ILE A 129 0.60 -5.42 0.46
CA ILE A 129 -0.28 -5.30 1.61
C ILE A 129 -0.91 -6.66 1.95
N LEU A 130 -0.97 -6.98 3.23
CA LEU A 130 -1.68 -8.14 3.77
C LEU A 130 -2.62 -7.66 4.89
N PRO A 131 -3.90 -8.08 4.91
CA PRO A 131 -4.60 -8.79 3.83
C PRO A 131 -4.91 -7.84 2.66
N ALA A 132 -5.39 -8.39 1.56
CA ALA A 132 -5.71 -7.60 0.36
C ALA A 132 -6.80 -6.55 0.63
N GLU A 133 -7.78 -6.86 1.46
CA GLU A 133 -8.83 -5.93 1.86
C GLU A 133 -8.56 -5.42 3.29
N PHE A 134 -8.59 -4.11 3.48
CA PHE A 134 -8.28 -3.47 4.75
C PHE A 134 -8.97 -2.12 4.87
N LYS A 135 -9.06 -1.62 6.10
CA LYS A 135 -9.62 -0.30 6.39
C LYS A 135 -8.52 0.76 6.39
N THR A 136 -8.84 1.92 5.84
CA THR A 136 -8.05 3.15 6.00
C THR A 136 -8.86 4.11 6.86
N VAL A 137 -8.20 4.68 7.88
CA VAL A 137 -8.82 5.65 8.78
C VAL A 137 -8.10 6.98 8.63
N GLU A 138 -8.83 7.98 8.15
CA GLU A 138 -8.32 9.33 8.01
C GLU A 138 -8.52 10.08 9.33
N LEU A 139 -7.44 10.70 9.80
CA LEU A 139 -7.46 11.44 11.06
C LEU A 139 -7.75 12.91 10.77
N LYS A 140 -8.74 13.44 11.44
CA LYS A 140 -9.02 14.87 11.38
C LYS A 140 -7.95 15.64 12.15
N ALA A 141 -7.49 16.71 11.57
CA ALA A 141 -6.55 17.61 12.23
C ALA A 141 -7.19 18.26 13.46
#